data_9553b827aa5427d2e18bf01480c66e04
#
_entry.id   9553b827aa5427d2e18bf01480c66e04
#
_cell.length_a   1.000
_cell.length_b   1.000
_cell.length_c   1.000
_cell.angle_alpha   90.00
_cell.angle_beta   90.00
_cell.angle_gamma   90.00
#
_symmetry.space_group_name_H-M   'P 1'
#
loop_
_entity.id
_entity.type
_entity.pdbx_description
1 polymer ?
#
loop_
_entity_poly.entity_id
_entity_poly.type
_entity_poly.pdbx_seq_one_letter_code
_entity_poly.pdbx_strand_id
1 'polypeptide(L)'
;MEDMVEGLIDSLRPFLSDLPFAFFGHSLGGIVALEVTRDLAGRRGPLPCHVIVSARPAPHLRLRRVPVSQLSSEELTDWLRHVHGTSEIVLQSREMMALLLPAMRADLEIDDTYRSAPDPVLACPLTVLGGLRDEQARPEELKEWERYTSCSFTLRLVEGDHFFPFNEARSSALTAVKEALLD
;
A
#
# COMPACT_ATOMS: atom_id res chain seq x y z
N MET A 1 -8.30 -0.65 11.23
CA MET A 1 -7.42 -1.65 10.61
C MET A 1 -7.93 -3.07 10.85
N GLU A 2 -8.13 -3.51 12.08
CA GLU A 2 -8.57 -4.88 12.41
C GLU A 2 -9.83 -5.31 11.66
N ASP A 3 -10.91 -4.54 11.72
CA ASP A 3 -12.17 -4.84 11.01
C ASP A 3 -11.98 -4.96 9.49
N MET A 4 -11.12 -4.12 8.90
CA MET A 4 -10.80 -4.16 7.47
C MET A 4 -10.05 -5.46 7.12
N VAL A 5 -9.07 -5.85 7.92
CA VAL A 5 -8.29 -7.08 7.72
C VAL A 5 -9.18 -8.31 7.85
N GLU A 6 -10.03 -8.37 8.88
CA GLU A 6 -10.95 -9.48 9.09
C GLU A 6 -11.94 -9.63 7.92
N GLY A 7 -12.57 -8.53 7.49
CA GLY A 7 -13.48 -8.54 6.35
C GLY A 7 -12.81 -8.96 5.03
N LEU A 8 -11.55 -8.55 4.83
CA LEU A 8 -10.77 -8.96 3.67
C LEU A 8 -10.42 -10.45 3.71
N ILE A 9 -9.99 -10.98 4.85
CA ILE A 9 -9.66 -12.40 5.01
C ILE A 9 -10.90 -13.27 4.74
N ASP A 10 -12.06 -12.90 5.29
CA ASP A 10 -13.30 -13.63 5.03
C ASP A 10 -13.67 -13.63 3.54
N SER A 11 -13.46 -12.51 2.87
CA SER A 11 -13.72 -12.38 1.42
C SER A 11 -12.71 -13.14 0.57
N LEU A 12 -11.45 -13.21 1.00
CA LEU A 12 -10.37 -13.88 0.28
C LEU A 12 -10.33 -15.39 0.52
N ARG A 13 -10.88 -15.87 1.64
CA ARG A 13 -10.82 -17.29 2.07
C ARG A 13 -11.11 -18.29 0.95
N PRO A 14 -12.13 -18.11 0.08
CA PRO A 14 -12.40 -19.05 -1.01
C PRO A 14 -11.29 -19.16 -2.06
N PHE A 15 -10.39 -18.16 -2.12
CA PHE A 15 -9.36 -18.04 -3.15
C PHE A 15 -7.95 -18.41 -2.64
N LEU A 16 -7.78 -18.58 -1.33
CA LEU A 16 -6.46 -18.77 -0.72
C LEU A 16 -6.03 -20.24 -0.59
N SER A 17 -6.88 -21.22 -0.93
CA SER A 17 -6.64 -22.62 -0.60
C SER A 17 -6.00 -23.46 -1.71
N ASP A 18 -6.22 -23.13 -2.98
CA ASP A 18 -6.00 -24.07 -4.07
C ASP A 18 -4.77 -23.78 -4.94
N LEU A 19 -4.31 -22.55 -4.96
CA LEU A 19 -3.15 -22.14 -5.78
C LEU A 19 -2.20 -21.26 -4.96
N PRO A 20 -0.90 -21.25 -5.29
CA PRO A 20 0.02 -20.23 -4.79
C PRO A 20 -0.51 -18.83 -5.13
N PHE A 21 -0.48 -17.93 -4.15
CA PHE A 21 -0.92 -16.55 -4.34
C PHE A 21 0.13 -15.57 -3.82
N ALA A 22 0.08 -14.35 -4.31
CA ALA A 22 0.87 -13.23 -3.84
C ALA A 22 -0.02 -12.03 -3.54
N PHE A 23 0.43 -11.16 -2.66
CA PHE A 23 -0.23 -9.89 -2.41
C PHE A 23 0.54 -8.74 -3.08
N PHE A 24 -0.20 -7.86 -3.75
CA PHE A 24 0.28 -6.56 -4.19
C PHE A 24 -0.50 -5.47 -3.48
N GLY A 25 0.19 -4.62 -2.75
CA GLY A 25 -0.42 -3.49 -2.04
C GLY A 25 0.25 -2.16 -2.41
N HIS A 26 -0.54 -1.20 -2.90
CA HIS A 26 -0.08 0.15 -3.19
C HIS A 26 -0.47 1.12 -2.08
N SER A 27 0.44 1.98 -1.64
CA SER A 27 0.23 2.97 -0.58
C SER A 27 -0.36 2.31 0.69
N LEU A 28 -1.54 2.71 1.18
CA LEU A 28 -2.23 2.05 2.29
C LEU A 28 -2.39 0.54 2.07
N GLY A 29 -2.63 0.11 0.82
CA GLY A 29 -2.73 -1.31 0.46
C GLY A 29 -1.49 -2.13 0.82
N GLY A 30 -0.30 -1.51 0.89
CA GLY A 30 0.92 -2.16 1.37
C GLY A 30 0.86 -2.53 2.86
N ILE A 31 0.27 -1.66 3.67
CA ILE A 31 0.00 -1.94 5.09
C ILE A 31 -1.06 -3.03 5.24
N VAL A 32 -2.11 -2.95 4.43
CA VAL A 32 -3.19 -3.96 4.43
C VAL A 32 -2.63 -5.33 4.06
N ALA A 33 -1.76 -5.42 3.05
CA ALA A 33 -1.11 -6.68 2.65
C ALA A 33 -0.24 -7.25 3.79
N LEU A 34 0.49 -6.40 4.51
CA LEU A 34 1.27 -6.79 5.69
C LEU A 34 0.37 -7.37 6.79
N GLU A 35 -0.70 -6.66 7.15
CA GLU A 35 -1.59 -7.06 8.25
C GLU A 35 -2.42 -8.30 7.91
N VAL A 36 -2.90 -8.43 6.67
CA VAL A 36 -3.56 -9.66 6.20
C VAL A 36 -2.60 -10.84 6.29
N THR A 37 -1.35 -10.69 5.85
CA THR A 37 -0.34 -11.76 5.94
C THR A 37 -0.03 -12.11 7.39
N ARG A 38 0.07 -11.11 8.28
CA ARG A 38 0.29 -11.29 9.71
C ARG A 38 -0.85 -12.07 10.38
N ASP A 39 -2.09 -11.70 10.06
CA ASP A 39 -3.27 -12.37 10.62
C ASP A 39 -3.40 -13.82 10.11
N LEU A 40 -3.17 -14.06 8.81
CA LEU A 40 -3.11 -15.40 8.24
C LEU A 40 -2.05 -16.27 8.93
N ALA A 41 -0.86 -15.72 9.18
CA ALA A 41 0.21 -16.42 9.91
C ALA A 41 -0.22 -16.75 11.36
N GLY A 42 -0.83 -15.80 12.05
CA GLY A 42 -1.36 -15.99 13.41
C GLY A 42 -2.44 -17.08 13.50
N ARG A 43 -3.28 -17.18 12.48
CA ARG A 43 -4.32 -18.23 12.35
C ARG A 43 -3.79 -19.56 11.80
N ARG A 44 -2.50 -19.66 11.48
CA ARG A 44 -1.89 -20.81 10.78
C ARG A 44 -2.59 -21.12 9.45
N GLY A 45 -3.05 -20.07 8.77
CA GLY A 45 -3.66 -20.13 7.45
C GLY A 45 -2.63 -20.23 6.33
N PRO A 46 -3.06 -20.30 5.07
CA PRO A 46 -2.17 -20.27 3.92
C PRO A 46 -1.46 -18.92 3.84
N LEU A 47 -0.16 -18.95 3.56
CA LEU A 47 0.66 -17.75 3.43
C LEU A 47 0.93 -17.41 1.97
N PRO A 48 1.06 -16.12 1.61
CA PRO A 48 1.45 -15.74 0.27
C PRO A 48 2.86 -16.25 -0.05
N CYS A 49 3.09 -16.65 -1.30
CA CYS A 49 4.43 -16.97 -1.78
C CYS A 49 5.30 -15.74 -2.00
N HIS A 50 4.71 -14.55 -2.12
CA HIS A 50 5.39 -13.27 -2.27
C HIS A 50 4.50 -12.12 -1.79
N VAL A 51 5.09 -11.10 -1.17
CA VAL A 51 4.42 -9.83 -0.90
C VAL A 51 5.11 -8.72 -1.67
N ILE A 52 4.33 -7.90 -2.36
CA ILE A 52 4.82 -6.76 -3.14
C ILE A 52 4.18 -5.50 -2.57
N VAL A 53 4.99 -4.60 -2.05
CA VAL A 53 4.57 -3.30 -1.52
C VAL A 53 4.97 -2.21 -2.49
N SER A 54 4.10 -1.28 -2.79
CA SER A 54 4.33 -0.19 -3.73
C SER A 54 4.06 1.16 -3.08
N ALA A 55 5.00 2.10 -3.21
CA ALA A 55 4.86 3.50 -2.80
C ALA A 55 4.44 3.70 -1.33
N ARG A 56 4.99 2.91 -0.41
CA ARG A 56 4.67 3.00 1.01
C ARG A 56 5.93 3.00 1.87
N PRO A 57 6.19 4.04 2.68
CA PRO A 57 7.23 4.02 3.71
C PRO A 57 7.01 2.86 4.70
N ALA A 58 8.10 2.33 5.25
CA ALA A 58 8.01 1.24 6.23
C ALA A 58 7.18 1.67 7.46
N PRO A 59 6.32 0.78 8.01
CA PRO A 59 5.29 1.15 8.98
C PRO A 59 5.78 1.67 10.32
N HIS A 60 7.03 1.43 10.70
CA HIS A 60 7.62 1.97 11.93
C HIS A 60 8.08 3.43 11.78
N LEU A 61 8.18 3.92 10.55
CA LEU A 61 8.55 5.30 10.27
C LEU A 61 7.35 6.23 10.47
N ARG A 62 7.62 7.44 10.93
CA ARG A 62 6.59 8.49 10.94
C ARG A 62 6.43 9.07 9.55
N LEU A 63 5.19 9.21 9.10
CA LEU A 63 4.92 9.96 7.88
C LEU A 63 5.39 11.40 8.06
N ARG A 64 6.06 11.92 7.02
CA ARG A 64 6.64 13.29 7.04
C ARG A 64 5.63 14.38 6.70
N ARG A 65 4.42 14.01 6.33
CA ARG A 65 3.33 14.92 6.04
C ARG A 65 2.47 15.20 7.29
N VAL A 66 1.75 16.30 7.27
CA VAL A 66 0.68 16.55 8.25
C VAL A 66 -0.45 15.52 8.07
N PRO A 67 -1.20 15.18 9.13
CA PRO A 67 -2.35 14.28 9.02
C PRO A 67 -3.39 14.83 8.03
N VAL A 68 -3.58 14.13 6.92
CA VAL A 68 -4.47 14.56 5.83
C VAL A 68 -5.92 14.30 6.17
N SER A 69 -6.18 13.29 7.00
CA SER A 69 -7.52 12.95 7.49
C SER A 69 -8.19 14.11 8.23
N GLN A 70 -7.41 15.02 8.81
CA GLN A 70 -7.89 16.16 9.61
C GLN A 70 -8.12 17.44 8.79
N LEU A 71 -7.76 17.46 7.52
CA LEU A 71 -7.99 18.59 6.63
C LEU A 71 -9.48 18.86 6.45
N SER A 72 -9.86 20.11 6.23
CA SER A 72 -11.21 20.46 5.77
C SER A 72 -11.53 19.75 4.44
N SER A 73 -12.79 19.71 4.04
CA SER A 73 -13.14 19.08 2.77
C SER A 73 -12.55 19.80 1.56
N GLU A 74 -12.36 21.10 1.64
CA GLU A 74 -11.72 21.91 0.62
C GLU A 74 -10.22 21.61 0.53
N GLU A 75 -9.51 21.70 1.66
CA GLU A 75 -8.08 21.37 1.74
C GLU A 75 -7.79 19.92 1.32
N LEU A 76 -8.66 18.98 1.70
CA LEU A 76 -8.51 17.58 1.28
C LEU A 76 -8.71 17.43 -0.22
N THR A 77 -9.67 18.13 -0.81
CA THR A 77 -9.87 18.13 -2.27
C THR A 77 -8.64 18.69 -3.00
N ASP A 78 -8.05 19.77 -2.47
CA ASP A 78 -6.84 20.35 -3.03
C ASP A 78 -5.62 19.43 -2.87
N TRP A 79 -5.51 18.73 -1.74
CA TRP A 79 -4.48 17.72 -1.55
C TRP A 79 -4.64 16.55 -2.53
N LEU A 80 -5.85 16.02 -2.71
CA LEU A 80 -6.15 14.95 -3.68
C LEU A 80 -5.79 15.36 -5.11
N ARG A 81 -6.00 16.63 -5.47
CA ARG A 81 -5.59 17.19 -6.76
C ARG A 81 -4.07 17.21 -6.89
N HIS A 82 -3.37 17.66 -5.84
CA HIS A 82 -1.90 17.75 -5.83
C HIS A 82 -1.23 16.38 -6.00
N VAL A 83 -1.75 15.34 -5.34
CA VAL A 83 -1.17 13.99 -5.43
C VAL A 83 -1.58 13.23 -6.69
N HIS A 84 -2.41 13.80 -7.55
CA HIS A 84 -2.87 13.21 -8.82
C HIS A 84 -3.56 11.82 -8.68
N GLY A 85 -4.07 11.50 -7.49
CA GLY A 85 -4.72 10.21 -7.21
C GLY A 85 -6.21 10.13 -7.59
N THR A 86 -6.82 11.27 -7.94
CA THR A 86 -8.25 11.37 -8.25
C THR A 86 -8.44 12.22 -9.51
N SER A 87 -9.29 11.77 -10.43
CA SER A 87 -9.54 12.51 -11.67
C SER A 87 -10.22 13.86 -11.40
N GLU A 88 -9.88 14.88 -12.20
CA GLU A 88 -10.44 16.22 -12.05
C GLU A 88 -11.98 16.23 -12.22
N ILE A 89 -12.52 15.32 -13.03
CA ILE A 89 -13.98 15.17 -13.19
C ILE A 89 -14.64 14.82 -11.86
N VAL A 90 -14.03 13.94 -11.08
CA VAL A 90 -14.52 13.57 -9.73
C VAL A 90 -14.35 14.72 -8.76
N LEU A 91 -13.18 15.37 -8.75
CA LEU A 91 -12.87 16.49 -7.84
C LEU A 91 -13.78 17.70 -8.06
N GLN A 92 -14.25 17.93 -9.28
CA GLN A 92 -15.18 19.02 -9.62
C GLN A 92 -16.64 18.68 -9.33
N SER A 93 -16.99 17.40 -9.16
CA SER A 93 -18.35 16.97 -8.85
C SER A 93 -18.60 17.01 -7.35
N ARG A 94 -19.38 18.00 -6.90
CA ARG A 94 -19.79 18.12 -5.49
C ARG A 94 -20.51 16.88 -4.98
N GLU A 95 -21.35 16.26 -5.80
CA GLU A 95 -22.10 15.06 -5.44
C GLU A 95 -21.17 13.85 -5.28
N MET A 96 -20.25 13.63 -6.22
CA MET A 96 -19.28 12.54 -6.13
C MET A 96 -18.35 12.72 -4.94
N MET A 97 -17.85 13.94 -4.70
CA MET A 97 -17.01 14.23 -3.54
C MET A 97 -17.75 14.03 -2.22
N ALA A 98 -19.00 14.45 -2.12
CA ALA A 98 -19.82 14.23 -0.91
C ALA A 98 -19.99 12.73 -0.59
N LEU A 99 -20.08 11.88 -1.62
CA LEU A 99 -20.17 10.43 -1.47
C LEU A 99 -18.85 9.79 -1.10
N LEU A 100 -17.74 10.24 -1.69
CA LEU A 100 -16.42 9.59 -1.55
C LEU A 100 -15.63 10.08 -0.33
N LEU A 101 -15.74 11.36 0.05
CA LEU A 101 -14.97 11.95 1.14
C LEU A 101 -15.05 11.19 2.47
N PRO A 102 -16.21 10.66 2.92
CA PRO A 102 -16.26 9.90 4.18
C PRO A 102 -15.38 8.65 4.16
N ALA A 103 -15.41 7.87 3.07
CA ALA A 103 -14.59 6.68 2.92
C ALA A 103 -13.10 7.06 2.80
N MET A 104 -12.77 8.07 1.97
CA MET A 104 -11.41 8.56 1.84
C MET A 104 -10.83 9.03 3.17
N ARG A 105 -11.61 9.71 4.01
CA ARG A 105 -11.16 10.15 5.35
C ARG A 105 -10.87 8.97 6.26
N ALA A 106 -11.73 7.95 6.25
CA ALA A 106 -11.51 6.76 7.06
C ALA A 106 -10.21 6.04 6.66
N ASP A 107 -9.96 5.89 5.36
CA ASP A 107 -8.72 5.30 4.84
C ASP A 107 -7.49 6.16 5.20
N LEU A 108 -7.59 7.47 5.06
CA LEU A 108 -6.53 8.40 5.41
C LEU A 108 -6.27 8.47 6.93
N GLU A 109 -7.29 8.29 7.76
CA GLU A 109 -7.12 8.20 9.21
C GLU A 109 -6.35 6.94 9.60
N ILE A 110 -6.64 5.81 8.97
CA ILE A 110 -5.85 4.60 9.13
C ILE A 110 -4.41 4.87 8.68
N ASP A 111 -4.22 5.48 7.52
CA ASP A 111 -2.91 5.80 6.95
C ASP A 111 -2.09 6.73 7.87
N ASP A 112 -2.71 7.76 8.42
CA ASP A 112 -2.07 8.75 9.27
C ASP A 112 -1.69 8.19 10.65
N THR A 113 -2.49 7.25 11.17
CA THR A 113 -2.37 6.76 12.56
C THR A 113 -1.68 5.40 12.69
N TYR A 114 -1.69 4.60 11.63
CA TYR A 114 -1.11 3.25 11.68
C TYR A 114 0.39 3.28 11.96
N ARG A 115 0.83 2.44 12.90
CA ARG A 115 2.24 2.19 13.23
C ARG A 115 2.42 0.72 13.59
N SER A 116 3.55 0.16 13.20
CA SER A 116 3.93 -1.21 13.50
C SER A 116 5.41 -1.29 13.85
N ALA A 117 5.74 -2.15 14.79
CA ALA A 117 7.14 -2.45 15.09
C ALA A 117 7.81 -3.17 13.90
N PRO A 118 9.12 -2.95 13.69
CA PRO A 118 9.86 -3.60 12.61
C PRO A 118 10.28 -5.03 13.00
N ASP A 119 9.31 -5.86 13.32
CA ASP A 119 9.56 -7.29 13.54
C ASP A 119 9.38 -8.06 12.23
N PRO A 120 10.28 -8.99 11.91
CA PRO A 120 10.12 -9.81 10.72
C PRO A 120 8.90 -10.71 10.88
N VAL A 121 7.84 -10.36 10.15
CA VAL A 121 6.55 -11.06 10.20
C VAL A 121 6.28 -11.86 8.93
N LEU A 122 6.94 -11.48 7.82
CA LEU A 122 6.78 -12.14 6.55
C LEU A 122 7.76 -13.32 6.47
N ALA A 123 7.22 -14.52 6.31
CA ALA A 123 7.99 -15.74 6.02
C ALA A 123 7.99 -16.03 4.50
N CYS A 124 8.00 -15.00 3.69
CA CYS A 124 8.04 -15.04 2.24
C CYS A 124 8.88 -13.88 1.68
N PRO A 125 9.35 -13.97 0.43
CA PRO A 125 10.01 -12.86 -0.26
C PRO A 125 9.19 -11.58 -0.23
N LEU A 126 9.89 -10.45 -0.11
CA LEU A 126 9.31 -9.12 -0.11
C LEU A 126 9.96 -8.26 -1.19
N THR A 127 9.16 -7.79 -2.13
CA THR A 127 9.59 -6.78 -3.09
C THR A 127 8.92 -5.45 -2.80
N VAL A 128 9.71 -4.39 -2.78
CA VAL A 128 9.21 -3.02 -2.60
C VAL A 128 9.45 -2.22 -3.87
N LEU A 129 8.41 -1.56 -4.36
CA LEU A 129 8.45 -0.71 -5.55
C LEU A 129 8.32 0.75 -5.13
N GLY A 130 9.14 1.62 -5.70
CA GLY A 130 9.09 3.07 -5.47
C GLY A 130 9.21 3.88 -6.74
N GLY A 131 8.53 5.03 -6.77
CA GLY A 131 8.72 6.05 -7.80
C GLY A 131 9.91 6.96 -7.45
N LEU A 132 10.77 7.24 -8.41
CA LEU A 132 11.93 8.13 -8.20
C LEU A 132 11.54 9.58 -7.88
N ARG A 133 10.32 9.99 -8.25
CA ARG A 133 9.75 11.31 -7.96
C ARG A 133 8.63 11.25 -6.91
N ASP A 134 8.51 10.12 -6.18
CA ASP A 134 7.53 10.00 -5.11
C ASP A 134 8.00 10.75 -3.86
N GLU A 135 7.36 11.89 -3.58
CA GLU A 135 7.64 12.70 -2.40
C GLU A 135 7.08 12.11 -1.10
N GLN A 136 6.15 11.17 -1.20
CA GLN A 136 5.50 10.52 -0.06
C GLN A 136 6.25 9.29 0.45
N ALA A 137 7.01 8.62 -0.43
CA ALA A 137 7.73 7.38 -0.11
C ALA A 137 9.13 7.38 -0.75
N ARG A 138 10.10 7.94 -0.02
CA ARG A 138 11.48 8.06 -0.50
C ARG A 138 12.21 6.71 -0.50
N PRO A 139 13.22 6.52 -1.36
CA PRO A 139 13.98 5.28 -1.45
C PRO A 139 14.55 4.79 -0.11
N GLU A 140 15.05 5.69 0.73
CA GLU A 140 15.58 5.37 2.05
C GLU A 140 14.51 4.86 3.01
N GLU A 141 13.28 5.36 2.92
CA GLU A 141 12.13 4.91 3.71
C GLU A 141 11.58 3.57 3.21
N LEU A 142 11.64 3.35 1.90
CA LEU A 142 11.25 2.10 1.26
C LEU A 142 12.22 0.96 1.60
N LYS A 143 13.52 1.25 1.71
CA LYS A 143 14.53 0.27 2.09
C LYS A 143 14.28 -0.31 3.49
N GLU A 144 13.71 0.45 4.41
CA GLU A 144 13.42 0.00 5.77
C GLU A 144 12.41 -1.16 5.85
N TRP A 145 11.71 -1.47 4.76
CA TRP A 145 10.88 -2.67 4.65
C TRP A 145 11.67 -3.98 4.72
N GLU A 146 12.98 -3.97 4.45
CA GLU A 146 13.87 -5.13 4.63
C GLU A 146 13.72 -5.77 6.01
N ARG A 147 13.39 -4.99 7.02
CA ARG A 147 13.21 -5.42 8.41
C ARG A 147 11.92 -6.22 8.65
N TYR A 148 11.04 -6.30 7.68
CA TYR A 148 9.72 -6.94 7.79
C TYR A 148 9.66 -8.35 7.19
N THR A 149 10.74 -8.84 6.60
CA THR A 149 10.82 -10.20 6.11
C THR A 149 12.01 -10.96 6.68
N SER A 150 11.83 -12.25 6.89
CA SER A 150 12.93 -13.19 7.20
C SER A 150 13.50 -13.87 5.95
N CYS A 151 12.95 -13.57 4.78
CA CYS A 151 13.36 -14.10 3.48
C CYS A 151 14.09 -13.05 2.65
N SER A 152 14.13 -13.22 1.33
CA SER A 152 14.75 -12.25 0.43
C SER A 152 13.99 -10.92 0.38
N PHE A 153 14.75 -9.83 0.27
CA PHE A 153 14.24 -8.48 0.10
C PHE A 153 14.76 -7.88 -1.21
N THR A 154 13.88 -7.26 -1.97
CA THR A 154 14.24 -6.55 -3.20
C THR A 154 13.60 -5.18 -3.23
N LEU A 155 14.40 -4.13 -3.46
CA LEU A 155 13.91 -2.77 -3.72
C LEU A 155 14.07 -2.46 -5.21
N ARG A 156 12.99 -2.05 -5.87
CA ARG A 156 12.95 -1.64 -7.27
C ARG A 156 12.46 -0.21 -7.37
N LEU A 157 13.24 0.64 -7.98
CA LEU A 157 12.87 2.03 -8.24
C LEU A 157 12.57 2.20 -9.73
N VAL A 158 11.46 2.84 -10.03
CA VAL A 158 11.02 3.15 -11.40
C VAL A 158 10.81 4.66 -11.55
N GLU A 159 10.85 5.17 -12.77
CA GLU A 159 10.46 6.54 -13.03
C GLU A 159 8.99 6.77 -12.67
N GLY A 160 8.67 7.93 -12.08
CA GLY A 160 7.30 8.31 -11.75
C GLY A 160 7.12 8.88 -10.35
N ASP A 161 5.92 9.39 -10.12
CA ASP A 161 5.41 9.92 -8.86
C ASP A 161 4.78 8.82 -7.98
N HIS A 162 4.01 9.22 -6.96
CA HIS A 162 3.32 8.27 -6.07
C HIS A 162 2.43 7.27 -6.82
N PHE A 163 1.77 7.68 -7.89
CA PHE A 163 0.86 6.85 -8.67
C PHE A 163 1.50 6.19 -9.89
N PHE A 164 2.82 6.06 -9.92
CA PHE A 164 3.58 5.44 -11.02
C PHE A 164 3.00 4.11 -11.55
N PRO A 165 2.39 3.22 -10.75
CA PRO A 165 1.85 1.95 -11.27
C PRO A 165 0.59 2.14 -12.13
N PHE A 166 -0.02 3.31 -12.11
CA PHE A 166 -1.30 3.59 -12.77
C PHE A 166 -1.19 4.61 -13.92
N ASN A 167 -0.01 5.20 -14.11
CA ASN A 167 0.27 6.22 -15.10
C ASN A 167 1.37 5.83 -16.09
N GLU A 168 2.25 6.76 -16.46
CA GLU A 168 3.30 6.60 -17.49
C GLU A 168 4.26 5.43 -17.20
N ALA A 169 4.55 5.14 -15.94
CA ALA A 169 5.46 4.07 -15.55
C ALA A 169 4.77 2.70 -15.38
N ARG A 170 3.49 2.58 -15.72
CA ARG A 170 2.71 1.34 -15.57
C ARG A 170 3.42 0.11 -16.15
N SER A 171 3.97 0.22 -17.34
CA SER A 171 4.67 -0.89 -18.00
C SER A 171 5.89 -1.36 -17.20
N SER A 172 6.69 -0.42 -16.67
CA SER A 172 7.85 -0.73 -15.83
C SER A 172 7.44 -1.35 -14.49
N ALA A 173 6.37 -0.83 -13.87
CA ALA A 173 5.83 -1.38 -12.64
C ALA A 173 5.32 -2.81 -12.84
N LEU A 174 4.57 -3.08 -13.92
CA LEU A 174 4.09 -4.43 -14.24
C LEU A 174 5.24 -5.40 -14.54
N THR A 175 6.31 -4.94 -15.20
CA THR A 175 7.52 -5.75 -15.43
C THR A 175 8.16 -6.11 -14.09
N ALA A 176 8.32 -5.15 -13.20
CA ALA A 176 8.89 -5.40 -11.87
C ALA A 176 8.04 -6.38 -11.04
N VAL A 177 6.71 -6.27 -11.09
CA VAL A 177 5.80 -7.23 -10.45
C VAL A 177 5.95 -8.63 -11.06
N LYS A 178 5.99 -8.73 -12.39
CA LYS A 178 6.17 -10.01 -13.08
C LYS A 178 7.50 -10.67 -12.72
N GLU A 179 8.60 -9.92 -12.71
CA GLU A 179 9.92 -10.43 -12.31
C GLU A 179 9.88 -10.94 -10.87
N ALA A 180 9.29 -10.18 -9.94
CA ALA A 180 9.17 -10.59 -8.54
C ALA A 180 8.37 -11.89 -8.34
N LEU A 181 7.45 -12.22 -9.24
CA LEU A 181 6.65 -13.45 -9.16
C LEU A 181 7.29 -14.65 -9.86
N LEU A 182 8.37 -14.44 -10.62
CA LEU A 182 9.08 -15.50 -11.34
C LEU A 182 10.39 -15.93 -10.65
N ASP A 183 10.88 -15.10 -9.72
CA ASP A 183 12.05 -15.36 -8.86
C ASP A 183 11.64 -16.22 -7.64
#